data_477b2ca22597b31537875e4b796cce7c
#
_entry.id   477b2ca22597b31537875e4b796cce7c
#
_cell.length_a   1.000
_cell.length_b   1.000
_cell.length_c   1.000
_cell.angle_alpha   90.00
_cell.angle_beta   90.00
_cell.angle_gamma   90.00
#
_symmetry.space_group_name_H-M   'P 1'
#
loop_
_entity.id
_entity.type
_entity.pdbx_description
1 polymer ?
#
loop_
_entity_poly.entity_id
_entity_poly.type
_entity_poly.pdbx_seq_one_letter_code
_entity_poly.pdbx_strand_id
1 'polypeptide(L)'
;VNMPGFRKGMVPMALIKKQYGTSVLVEEVDKLMQEKVGEYIRENNVNMLGTPLPKENNVNFEADENFEFSFDIALAPEFNVELSNNDTVDYYDINVTDEMVDQQVKMYTQRTAKYDKVEEYQENDMLKGLLAELDENGNTKEGGLQVEGAVMMPTYMKNDDQKAIFNGAKTNTVLVFNPATAFDNNEAELASLLKIKKEEVANYKGNFSFQIEEITRMIPGDLNQELFDQVLGEGKAHNEEEFRAQIKETIAKQFEADSDYKFLIDVRNYVVNKIGKLEFADELMKRIMLENNKEKGEEFVAEHYEKSLEELTWHLIKEKLVAANNIKVEQADITNMAKEATRAQFAQYGMINVPDELLENYSKEMLKKRESVEALVNLSLIHISEPTRRRGIS
;
A
#
# COMPACT_ATOMS: atom_id res chain seq x y z
N VAL A 1 6.68 11.51 50.63
CA VAL A 1 6.31 10.11 50.90
C VAL A 1 5.09 10.07 51.79
N ASN A 2 4.10 9.27 51.45
CA ASN A 2 2.91 9.02 52.30
C ASN A 2 3.00 7.57 52.79
N MET A 3 3.06 7.38 54.12
CA MET A 3 3.28 6.06 54.70
C MET A 3 2.23 5.80 55.76
N PRO A 4 1.56 4.64 55.76
CA PRO A 4 0.56 4.29 56.75
C PRO A 4 1.16 4.37 58.15
N GLY A 5 0.44 5.02 59.11
CA GLY A 5 0.90 5.21 60.47
C GLY A 5 1.68 6.50 60.76
N PHE A 6 1.99 7.28 59.71
CA PHE A 6 2.72 8.57 59.86
C PHE A 6 1.91 9.72 59.25
N ARG A 7 1.96 10.89 59.88
CA ARG A 7 1.40 12.11 59.30
C ARG A 7 2.28 12.53 58.10
N LYS A 8 1.62 13.05 57.04
CA LYS A 8 2.28 13.52 55.81
C LYS A 8 3.46 14.47 56.15
N GLY A 9 4.67 14.12 55.70
CA GLY A 9 5.91 14.89 55.98
C GLY A 9 6.61 14.55 57.28
N MET A 10 6.09 13.66 58.15
CA MET A 10 6.65 13.31 59.47
C MET A 10 7.24 11.88 59.52
N VAL A 11 7.46 11.24 58.34
CA VAL A 11 8.12 9.93 58.27
C VAL A 11 9.61 10.10 58.59
N PRO A 12 10.21 9.34 59.53
CA PRO A 12 11.64 9.41 59.83
C PRO A 12 12.46 9.07 58.59
N MET A 13 13.52 9.88 58.31
CA MET A 13 14.41 9.73 57.10
C MET A 13 15.04 8.35 57.06
N ALA A 14 15.39 7.76 58.19
CA ALA A 14 15.96 6.42 58.26
C ALA A 14 14.99 5.34 57.72
N LEU A 15 13.72 5.50 57.98
CA LEU A 15 12.68 4.57 57.50
C LEU A 15 12.44 4.76 56.00
N ILE A 16 12.44 6.00 55.51
CA ILE A 16 12.35 6.32 54.08
C ILE A 16 13.56 5.74 53.36
N LYS A 17 14.80 5.94 53.83
CA LYS A 17 15.99 5.37 53.26
C LYS A 17 15.96 3.83 53.20
N LYS A 18 15.48 3.19 54.27
CA LYS A 18 15.37 1.73 54.35
C LYS A 18 14.38 1.17 53.34
N GLN A 19 13.28 1.86 53.09
CA GLN A 19 12.18 1.34 52.27
C GLN A 19 12.27 1.75 50.80
N TYR A 20 12.84 2.92 50.50
CA TYR A 20 12.87 3.51 49.18
C TYR A 20 14.28 3.83 48.68
N GLY A 21 15.30 3.75 49.54
CA GLY A 21 16.65 4.20 49.24
C GLY A 21 17.28 3.49 48.06
N THR A 22 17.20 2.17 48.02
CA THR A 22 17.73 1.37 46.90
C THR A 22 17.01 1.67 45.60
N SER A 23 15.65 1.78 45.62
CA SER A 23 14.90 2.09 44.43
C SER A 23 15.22 3.48 43.85
N VAL A 24 15.35 4.49 44.72
CA VAL A 24 15.77 5.85 44.31
C VAL A 24 17.19 5.86 43.80
N LEU A 25 18.08 5.10 44.44
CA LEU A 25 19.48 4.98 43.99
C LEU A 25 19.57 4.39 42.60
N VAL A 26 18.83 3.28 42.33
CA VAL A 26 18.78 2.64 41.02
C VAL A 26 18.27 3.64 39.98
N GLU A 27 17.18 4.35 40.28
CA GLU A 27 16.59 5.33 39.35
C GLU A 27 17.56 6.47 39.01
N GLU A 28 18.27 7.02 40.01
CA GLU A 28 19.25 8.10 39.81
C GLU A 28 20.50 7.61 39.09
N VAL A 29 20.96 6.39 39.36
CA VAL A 29 22.07 5.76 38.64
C VAL A 29 21.74 5.51 37.19
N ASP A 30 20.57 4.97 36.90
CA ASP A 30 20.08 4.75 35.53
C ASP A 30 20.00 6.05 34.72
N LYS A 31 19.50 7.12 35.36
CA LYS A 31 19.40 8.44 34.74
C LYS A 31 20.81 9.03 34.45
N LEU A 32 21.69 8.98 35.42
CA LEU A 32 23.07 9.45 35.26
C LEU A 32 23.84 8.66 34.20
N MET A 33 23.62 7.35 34.16
CA MET A 33 24.22 6.44 33.19
C MET A 33 23.74 6.78 31.75
N GLN A 34 22.44 6.97 31.53
CA GLN A 34 21.92 7.39 30.23
C GLN A 34 22.48 8.75 29.80
N GLU A 35 22.58 9.72 30.74
CA GLU A 35 23.17 11.02 30.48
C GLU A 35 24.65 10.91 30.06
N LYS A 36 25.44 10.14 30.79
CA LYS A 36 26.90 9.99 30.55
C LYS A 36 27.19 9.19 29.26
N VAL A 37 26.42 8.15 28.97
CA VAL A 37 26.54 7.43 27.70
C VAL A 37 26.17 8.33 26.52
N GLY A 38 25.09 9.11 26.65
CA GLY A 38 24.67 10.06 25.61
C GLY A 38 25.70 11.22 25.42
N GLU A 39 26.33 11.75 26.50
CA GLU A 39 27.42 12.72 26.42
C GLU A 39 28.61 12.14 25.67
N TYR A 40 29.09 10.96 26.07
CA TYR A 40 30.23 10.29 25.44
C TYR A 40 30.01 10.08 23.92
N ILE A 41 28.85 9.60 23.51
CA ILE A 41 28.52 9.38 22.11
C ILE A 41 28.58 10.70 21.33
N ARG A 42 28.04 11.79 21.87
CA ARG A 42 28.03 13.09 21.20
C ARG A 42 29.42 13.72 21.15
N GLU A 43 30.17 13.73 22.26
CA GLU A 43 31.48 14.35 22.33
C GLU A 43 32.53 13.67 21.44
N ASN A 44 32.43 12.35 21.31
CA ASN A 44 33.32 11.56 20.48
C ASN A 44 32.81 11.31 19.06
N ASN A 45 31.67 11.90 18.69
CA ASN A 45 31.01 11.71 17.38
C ASN A 45 30.89 10.22 16.99
N VAL A 46 30.50 9.37 17.95
CA VAL A 46 30.38 7.94 17.74
C VAL A 46 29.20 7.69 16.80
N ASN A 47 29.46 7.18 15.59
CA ASN A 47 28.45 6.81 14.62
C ASN A 47 27.87 5.45 15.01
N MET A 48 26.85 5.48 15.86
CA MET A 48 26.25 4.30 16.48
C MET A 48 24.98 3.88 15.72
N LEU A 49 24.78 2.56 15.60
CA LEU A 49 23.59 1.94 15.06
C LEU A 49 22.70 1.39 16.18
N GLY A 50 21.46 1.85 16.22
CA GLY A 50 20.50 1.47 17.24
C GLY A 50 20.80 2.05 18.62
N THR A 51 20.51 1.30 19.69
CA THR A 51 20.68 1.69 21.08
C THR A 51 21.81 0.92 21.75
N PRO A 52 22.60 1.52 22.67
CA PRO A 52 23.57 0.79 23.48
C PRO A 52 22.89 -0.32 24.26
N LEU A 53 23.41 -1.53 24.21
CA LEU A 53 22.91 -2.64 25.00
C LEU A 53 23.78 -2.82 26.27
N PRO A 54 23.15 -2.79 27.47
CA PRO A 54 23.90 -3.04 28.69
C PRO A 54 24.39 -4.50 28.73
N LYS A 55 25.60 -4.68 29.19
CA LYS A 55 26.10 -6.02 29.55
C LYS A 55 25.60 -6.38 30.94
N GLU A 56 25.44 -7.70 31.16
CA GLU A 56 25.11 -8.19 32.50
C GLU A 56 26.18 -7.73 33.52
N ASN A 57 25.74 -7.09 34.55
CA ASN A 57 26.58 -6.59 35.65
C ASN A 57 26.12 -7.21 36.95
N ASN A 58 27.08 -7.62 37.81
CA ASN A 58 26.80 -8.08 39.16
C ASN A 58 26.93 -6.87 40.12
N VAL A 59 26.14 -5.83 39.92
CA VAL A 59 26.15 -4.63 40.77
C VAL A 59 25.25 -4.86 41.96
N ASN A 60 25.80 -4.68 43.18
CA ASN A 60 25.06 -4.71 44.43
C ASN A 60 24.81 -3.30 44.94
N PHE A 61 23.67 -2.73 44.66
CA PHE A 61 23.30 -1.36 45.07
C PHE A 61 23.18 -1.15 46.59
N GLU A 62 23.23 -2.23 47.37
CA GLU A 62 23.20 -2.13 48.84
C GLU A 62 24.60 -2.17 49.48
N ALA A 63 25.57 -2.80 48.78
CA ALA A 63 26.91 -3.04 49.32
C ALA A 63 27.99 -2.24 48.62
N ASP A 64 27.80 -1.87 47.35
CA ASP A 64 28.84 -1.19 46.56
C ASP A 64 28.74 0.34 46.68
N GLU A 65 29.86 1.00 46.80
CA GLU A 65 29.97 2.46 46.80
C GLU A 65 30.29 3.03 45.41
N ASN A 66 30.85 2.18 44.52
CA ASN A 66 31.18 2.54 43.14
C ASN A 66 30.54 1.54 42.20
N PHE A 67 29.96 2.05 41.10
CA PHE A 67 29.24 1.25 40.13
C PHE A 67 29.96 1.35 38.78
N GLU A 68 30.21 0.19 38.16
CA GLU A 68 30.76 0.07 36.82
C GLU A 68 29.75 -0.57 35.89
N PHE A 69 29.46 0.09 34.76
CA PHE A 69 28.55 -0.40 33.75
C PHE A 69 29.26 -0.49 32.40
N SER A 70 29.02 -1.58 31.70
CA SER A 70 29.54 -1.80 30.36
C SER A 70 28.42 -1.91 29.36
N PHE A 71 28.64 -1.37 28.16
CA PHE A 71 27.66 -1.39 27.06
C PHE A 71 28.30 -1.91 25.80
N ASP A 72 27.54 -2.69 25.06
CA ASP A 72 27.82 -3.02 23.66
C ASP A 72 27.22 -1.95 22.77
N ILE A 73 28.04 -1.38 21.88
CA ILE A 73 27.63 -0.36 20.91
C ILE A 73 27.95 -0.87 19.51
N ALA A 74 26.93 -0.97 18.65
CA ALA A 74 27.12 -1.27 17.24
C ALA A 74 27.56 0.00 16.50
N LEU A 75 28.69 -0.06 15.81
CA LEU A 75 29.19 1.06 15.02
C LEU A 75 28.76 0.93 13.55
N ALA A 76 28.46 2.05 12.91
CA ALA A 76 28.23 2.09 11.48
C ALA A 76 29.52 1.74 10.74
N PRO A 77 29.45 0.93 9.68
CA PRO A 77 30.60 0.58 8.87
C PRO A 77 31.17 1.81 8.17
N GLU A 78 32.48 1.84 7.99
CA GLU A 78 33.14 2.86 7.19
C GLU A 78 33.12 2.45 5.72
N PHE A 79 32.61 3.30 4.85
CA PHE A 79 32.60 3.12 3.39
C PHE A 79 32.59 4.47 2.70
N ASN A 80 33.00 4.49 1.42
CA ASN A 80 32.92 5.67 0.57
C ASN A 80 31.88 5.45 -0.52
N VAL A 81 31.10 6.50 -0.79
CA VAL A 81 30.18 6.55 -1.91
C VAL A 81 30.46 7.80 -2.74
N GLU A 82 30.85 7.58 -3.97
CA GLU A 82 31.06 8.65 -4.96
C GLU A 82 30.26 8.31 -6.22
N LEU A 83 29.42 9.22 -6.63
CA LEU A 83 28.74 9.18 -7.92
C LEU A 83 29.40 10.17 -8.86
N SER A 84 29.61 9.75 -10.08
CA SER A 84 30.27 10.53 -11.12
C SER A 84 29.48 10.47 -12.42
N ASN A 85 29.85 11.26 -13.41
CA ASN A 85 29.23 11.22 -14.76
C ASN A 85 29.41 9.89 -15.49
N ASN A 86 30.21 8.97 -14.97
CA ASN A 86 30.35 7.62 -15.51
C ASN A 86 29.31 6.63 -14.96
N ASP A 87 28.60 7.03 -13.91
CA ASP A 87 27.53 6.23 -13.34
C ASP A 87 26.23 6.48 -14.14
N THR A 88 25.74 5.44 -14.79
CA THR A 88 24.54 5.50 -15.63
C THR A 88 23.50 4.52 -15.15
N VAL A 89 22.26 4.96 -15.10
CA VAL A 89 21.09 4.14 -14.78
C VAL A 89 20.05 4.43 -15.85
N ASP A 90 19.46 3.38 -16.42
CA ASP A 90 18.45 3.52 -17.47
C ASP A 90 17.18 4.15 -16.92
N TYR A 91 16.60 5.07 -17.69
CA TYR A 91 15.31 5.65 -17.44
C TYR A 91 14.32 5.20 -18.51
N TYR A 92 13.17 4.72 -18.11
CA TYR A 92 12.16 4.19 -19.01
C TYR A 92 11.04 5.21 -19.23
N ASP A 93 10.87 5.65 -20.46
CA ASP A 93 9.72 6.43 -20.90
C ASP A 93 8.61 5.51 -21.39
N ILE A 94 7.39 5.69 -20.89
CA ILE A 94 6.22 4.91 -21.29
C ILE A 94 5.37 5.75 -22.23
N ASN A 95 5.29 5.34 -23.50
CA ASN A 95 4.46 6.01 -24.49
C ASN A 95 2.97 5.68 -24.29
N VAL A 96 2.13 6.69 -24.19
CA VAL A 96 0.67 6.52 -24.14
C VAL A 96 0.14 6.27 -25.53
N THR A 97 -0.41 5.07 -25.77
CA THR A 97 -1.04 4.71 -27.04
C THR A 97 -2.50 5.16 -27.09
N ASP A 98 -3.03 5.26 -28.30
CA ASP A 98 -4.45 5.64 -28.48
C ASP A 98 -5.41 4.55 -27.92
N GLU A 99 -5.00 3.26 -27.96
CA GLU A 99 -5.75 2.17 -27.35
C GLU A 99 -5.87 2.33 -25.81
N MET A 100 -4.84 2.84 -25.14
CA MET A 100 -4.91 3.14 -23.70
C MET A 100 -5.91 4.26 -23.42
N VAL A 101 -5.92 5.29 -24.27
CA VAL A 101 -6.91 6.38 -24.17
C VAL A 101 -8.33 5.85 -24.42
N ASP A 102 -8.52 4.99 -25.43
CA ASP A 102 -9.81 4.36 -25.74
C ASP A 102 -10.32 3.52 -24.57
N GLN A 103 -9.45 2.73 -23.96
CA GLN A 103 -9.83 1.93 -22.77
C GLN A 103 -10.25 2.83 -21.61
N GLN A 104 -9.56 3.92 -21.36
CA GLN A 104 -9.87 4.86 -20.30
C GLN A 104 -11.21 5.58 -20.57
N VAL A 105 -11.41 6.04 -21.80
CA VAL A 105 -12.67 6.67 -22.24
C VAL A 105 -13.83 5.68 -22.11
N LYS A 106 -13.64 4.41 -22.55
CA LYS A 106 -14.64 3.35 -22.38
C LYS A 106 -15.01 3.12 -20.92
N MET A 107 -14.02 3.13 -20.02
CA MET A 107 -14.29 3.00 -18.59
C MET A 107 -15.15 4.15 -18.06
N TYR A 108 -14.90 5.39 -18.49
CA TYR A 108 -15.71 6.54 -18.08
C TYR A 108 -17.14 6.47 -18.63
N THR A 109 -17.31 6.13 -19.92
CA THR A 109 -18.65 5.98 -20.52
C THR A 109 -19.44 4.81 -19.91
N GLN A 110 -18.76 3.74 -19.46
CA GLN A 110 -19.40 2.64 -18.74
C GLN A 110 -19.91 3.04 -17.35
N ARG A 111 -19.22 3.96 -16.65
CA ARG A 111 -19.68 4.46 -15.34
C ARG A 111 -20.96 5.28 -15.41
N THR A 112 -21.21 5.93 -16.54
CA THR A 112 -22.42 6.73 -16.81
C THR A 112 -23.42 5.97 -17.68
N ALA A 113 -23.24 4.64 -17.83
CA ALA A 113 -24.10 3.81 -18.66
C ALA A 113 -25.55 3.81 -18.17
N LYS A 114 -26.47 3.77 -19.12
CA LYS A 114 -27.90 3.52 -18.90
C LYS A 114 -28.19 2.05 -19.16
N TYR A 115 -29.25 1.55 -18.55
CA TYR A 115 -29.67 0.18 -18.67
C TYR A 115 -31.08 0.16 -19.26
N ASP A 116 -31.19 -0.20 -20.55
CA ASP A 116 -32.46 -0.24 -21.25
C ASP A 116 -32.96 -1.68 -21.38
N LYS A 117 -34.29 -1.85 -21.24
CA LYS A 117 -34.95 -3.12 -21.52
C LYS A 117 -35.09 -3.27 -23.02
N VAL A 118 -34.67 -4.42 -23.54
CA VAL A 118 -34.69 -4.74 -24.96
C VAL A 118 -35.43 -6.07 -25.18
N GLU A 119 -35.92 -6.31 -26.40
CA GLU A 119 -36.68 -7.53 -26.71
C GLU A 119 -35.83 -8.69 -27.24
N GLU A 120 -34.66 -8.40 -27.81
CA GLU A 120 -33.75 -9.36 -28.44
C GLU A 120 -32.36 -9.27 -27.90
N TYR A 121 -31.78 -10.42 -27.52
CA TYR A 121 -30.44 -10.54 -26.94
C TYR A 121 -29.37 -10.20 -27.97
N GLN A 122 -28.43 -9.39 -27.51
CA GLN A 122 -27.14 -9.15 -28.15
C GLN A 122 -26.00 -9.46 -27.17
N GLU A 123 -24.80 -9.62 -27.71
CA GLU A 123 -23.62 -9.86 -26.88
C GLU A 123 -23.47 -8.79 -25.81
N ASN A 124 -23.14 -9.21 -24.58
CA ASN A 124 -23.02 -8.41 -23.35
C ASN A 124 -24.33 -7.94 -22.71
N ASP A 125 -25.49 -8.33 -23.23
CA ASP A 125 -26.74 -8.10 -22.53
C ASP A 125 -26.86 -9.00 -21.30
N MET A 126 -27.52 -8.50 -20.28
CA MET A 126 -27.85 -9.22 -19.06
C MET A 126 -29.26 -9.84 -19.23
N LEU A 127 -29.34 -11.13 -19.00
CA LEU A 127 -30.58 -11.89 -19.03
C LEU A 127 -31.09 -12.16 -17.62
N LYS A 128 -32.37 -11.94 -17.38
CA LYS A 128 -33.04 -12.31 -16.16
C LYS A 128 -34.26 -13.18 -16.50
N GLY A 129 -34.46 -14.25 -15.72
CA GLY A 129 -35.55 -15.15 -15.98
C GLY A 129 -35.72 -16.28 -14.99
N LEU A 130 -36.59 -17.22 -15.31
CA LEU A 130 -36.83 -18.44 -14.56
C LEU A 130 -35.91 -19.55 -15.06
N LEU A 131 -35.11 -20.11 -14.19
CA LEU A 131 -34.26 -21.26 -14.44
C LEU A 131 -34.85 -22.48 -13.73
N ALA A 132 -35.06 -23.60 -14.46
CA ALA A 132 -35.62 -24.81 -13.90
C ALA A 132 -34.82 -26.05 -14.32
N GLU A 133 -34.51 -26.93 -13.35
CA GLU A 133 -33.83 -28.20 -13.58
C GLU A 133 -34.70 -29.14 -14.43
N LEU A 134 -34.07 -29.82 -15.41
CA LEU A 134 -34.72 -30.76 -16.26
C LEU A 134 -34.39 -32.21 -15.89
N ASP A 135 -35.33 -33.12 -16.13
CA ASP A 135 -35.12 -34.57 -16.06
C ASP A 135 -34.39 -35.09 -17.33
N GLU A 136 -34.10 -36.38 -17.36
CA GLU A 136 -33.45 -37.04 -18.51
C GLU A 136 -34.28 -37.01 -19.81
N ASN A 137 -35.59 -36.76 -19.72
CA ASN A 137 -36.50 -36.67 -20.85
C ASN A 137 -36.67 -35.20 -21.34
N GLY A 138 -36.02 -34.24 -20.67
CA GLY A 138 -36.12 -32.82 -21.00
C GLY A 138 -37.35 -32.11 -20.44
N ASN A 139 -38.09 -32.75 -19.52
CA ASN A 139 -39.20 -32.11 -18.81
C ASN A 139 -38.70 -31.46 -17.51
N THR A 140 -39.44 -30.48 -17.00
CA THR A 140 -39.16 -29.90 -15.70
C THR A 140 -39.19 -31.01 -14.63
N LYS A 141 -38.07 -31.18 -13.92
CA LYS A 141 -37.90 -32.22 -12.91
C LYS A 141 -38.80 -31.96 -11.71
N GLU A 142 -39.62 -32.97 -11.34
CA GLU A 142 -40.49 -32.88 -10.17
C GLU A 142 -39.63 -32.76 -8.86
N GLY A 143 -39.86 -31.71 -8.10
CA GLY A 143 -39.00 -31.40 -6.91
C GLY A 143 -37.59 -30.94 -7.24
N GLY A 144 -37.26 -30.72 -8.52
CA GLY A 144 -35.98 -30.15 -8.95
C GLY A 144 -35.80 -28.69 -8.62
N LEU A 145 -34.57 -28.21 -8.76
CA LEU A 145 -34.22 -26.83 -8.48
C LEU A 145 -34.94 -25.86 -9.46
N GLN A 146 -35.60 -24.86 -8.91
CA GLN A 146 -36.17 -23.74 -9.66
C GLN A 146 -35.65 -22.43 -9.07
N VAL A 147 -35.19 -21.54 -9.94
CA VAL A 147 -34.60 -20.25 -9.54
C VAL A 147 -35.33 -19.12 -10.23
N GLU A 148 -36.22 -18.46 -9.50
CA GLU A 148 -36.89 -17.26 -9.99
C GLU A 148 -35.92 -16.07 -10.03
N GLY A 149 -36.01 -15.29 -11.11
CA GLY A 149 -35.15 -14.13 -11.32
C GLY A 149 -33.66 -14.48 -11.31
N ALA A 150 -33.31 -15.63 -11.90
CA ALA A 150 -31.92 -15.96 -12.17
C ALA A 150 -31.34 -14.94 -13.16
N VAL A 151 -30.12 -14.48 -12.87
CA VAL A 151 -29.45 -13.47 -13.69
C VAL A 151 -28.17 -14.07 -14.25
N MET A 152 -27.95 -13.89 -15.54
CA MET A 152 -26.73 -14.30 -16.21
C MET A 152 -26.40 -13.41 -17.40
N MET A 153 -25.13 -13.44 -17.79
CA MET A 153 -24.62 -12.85 -19.04
C MET A 153 -23.97 -13.98 -19.84
N PRO A 154 -24.54 -14.41 -20.95
CA PRO A 154 -23.97 -15.50 -21.77
C PRO A 154 -22.54 -15.23 -22.24
N THR A 155 -22.13 -13.96 -22.33
CA THR A 155 -20.76 -13.55 -22.67
C THR A 155 -19.71 -14.16 -21.75
N TYR A 156 -20.03 -14.42 -20.48
CA TYR A 156 -19.10 -15.03 -19.52
C TYR A 156 -19.04 -16.57 -19.58
N MET A 157 -19.88 -17.19 -20.40
CA MET A 157 -19.79 -18.63 -20.64
C MET A 157 -18.48 -18.99 -21.32
N LYS A 158 -17.86 -20.08 -20.89
CA LYS A 158 -16.59 -20.58 -21.41
C LYS A 158 -16.76 -21.53 -22.59
N ASN A 159 -17.91 -22.14 -22.69
CA ASN A 159 -18.24 -23.06 -23.77
C ASN A 159 -19.03 -22.35 -24.88
N ASP A 160 -18.45 -22.27 -26.07
CA ASP A 160 -19.02 -21.55 -27.22
C ASP A 160 -20.32 -22.13 -27.71
N ASP A 161 -20.50 -23.49 -27.67
CA ASP A 161 -21.74 -24.14 -28.08
C ASP A 161 -22.90 -23.76 -27.15
N GLN A 162 -22.63 -23.70 -25.84
CA GLN A 162 -23.63 -23.28 -24.86
C GLN A 162 -23.92 -21.77 -24.98
N LYS A 163 -22.93 -20.96 -25.26
CA LYS A 163 -23.10 -19.53 -25.52
C LYS A 163 -23.95 -19.27 -26.77
N ALA A 164 -23.74 -20.04 -27.84
CA ALA A 164 -24.45 -19.89 -29.12
C ALA A 164 -25.97 -20.14 -29.01
N ILE A 165 -26.43 -20.89 -28.01
CA ILE A 165 -27.84 -21.15 -27.74
C ILE A 165 -28.65 -19.85 -27.54
N PHE A 166 -27.99 -18.83 -27.02
CA PHE A 166 -28.59 -17.53 -26.67
C PHE A 166 -28.63 -16.55 -27.86
N ASN A 167 -27.96 -16.84 -28.96
CA ASN A 167 -27.94 -15.95 -30.12
C ASN A 167 -29.34 -15.71 -30.70
N GLY A 168 -29.75 -14.45 -30.79
CA GLY A 168 -31.06 -14.06 -31.29
C GLY A 168 -32.24 -14.43 -30.39
N ALA A 169 -31.97 -14.81 -29.14
CA ALA A 169 -33.03 -15.11 -28.16
C ALA A 169 -33.84 -13.85 -27.84
N LYS A 170 -35.12 -14.04 -27.59
CA LYS A 170 -36.06 -12.93 -27.28
C LYS A 170 -36.68 -13.10 -25.92
N THR A 171 -37.26 -12.04 -25.40
CA THR A 171 -38.11 -12.12 -24.21
C THR A 171 -39.20 -13.18 -24.38
N ASN A 172 -39.50 -13.89 -23.29
CA ASN A 172 -40.41 -15.05 -23.24
C ASN A 172 -39.94 -16.31 -23.99
N THR A 173 -38.74 -16.32 -24.57
CA THR A 173 -38.15 -17.54 -25.12
C THR A 173 -37.69 -18.48 -24.00
N VAL A 174 -37.94 -19.78 -24.17
CA VAL A 174 -37.40 -20.82 -23.30
C VAL A 174 -36.26 -21.51 -24.03
N LEU A 175 -35.07 -21.48 -23.41
CA LEU A 175 -33.87 -22.11 -23.93
C LEU A 175 -33.43 -23.24 -22.99
N VAL A 176 -32.83 -24.27 -23.56
CA VAL A 176 -32.26 -25.38 -22.77
C VAL A 176 -30.75 -25.35 -22.89
N PHE A 177 -30.03 -25.29 -21.76
CA PHE A 177 -28.59 -25.29 -21.73
C PHE A 177 -28.09 -26.05 -20.49
N ASN A 178 -26.79 -26.36 -20.46
CA ASN A 178 -26.16 -26.98 -19.32
C ASN A 178 -25.28 -25.96 -18.59
N PRO A 179 -25.69 -25.45 -17.42
CA PRO A 179 -24.89 -24.46 -16.68
C PRO A 179 -23.48 -24.94 -16.32
N ALA A 180 -23.35 -26.21 -15.89
CA ALA A 180 -22.04 -26.76 -15.51
C ALA A 180 -21.07 -26.76 -16.70
N THR A 181 -21.53 -27.15 -17.88
CA THR A 181 -20.75 -27.10 -19.13
C THR A 181 -20.52 -25.66 -19.59
N ALA A 182 -21.53 -24.81 -19.49
CA ALA A 182 -21.43 -23.40 -19.92
C ALA A 182 -20.35 -22.62 -19.18
N PHE A 183 -20.24 -22.83 -17.89
CA PHE A 183 -19.27 -22.12 -17.01
C PHE A 183 -18.06 -22.98 -16.61
N ASP A 184 -17.78 -24.06 -17.35
CA ASP A 184 -16.62 -24.96 -17.09
C ASP A 184 -16.53 -25.42 -15.63
N ASN A 185 -17.65 -25.78 -15.04
CA ASN A 185 -17.79 -26.16 -13.64
C ASN A 185 -17.28 -25.12 -12.62
N ASN A 186 -17.27 -23.84 -12.96
CA ASN A 186 -16.89 -22.78 -12.03
C ASN A 186 -17.92 -22.68 -10.90
N GLU A 187 -17.53 -23.15 -9.71
CA GLU A 187 -18.43 -23.21 -8.54
C GLU A 187 -18.97 -21.84 -8.12
N ALA A 188 -18.21 -20.76 -8.29
CA ALA A 188 -18.64 -19.43 -7.89
C ALA A 188 -19.74 -18.90 -8.82
N GLU A 189 -19.57 -19.05 -10.15
CA GLU A 189 -20.54 -18.67 -11.16
C GLU A 189 -21.83 -19.49 -11.02
N LEU A 190 -21.69 -20.81 -10.87
CA LEU A 190 -22.81 -21.72 -10.73
C LEU A 190 -23.59 -21.48 -9.43
N ALA A 191 -22.91 -21.27 -8.31
CA ALA A 191 -23.56 -20.95 -7.04
C ALA A 191 -24.36 -19.64 -7.13
N SER A 192 -23.82 -18.64 -7.82
CA SER A 192 -24.49 -17.36 -8.06
C SER A 192 -25.73 -17.52 -8.96
N LEU A 193 -25.60 -18.22 -10.09
CA LEU A 193 -26.67 -18.45 -11.05
C LEU A 193 -27.80 -19.28 -10.43
N LEU A 194 -27.47 -20.38 -9.77
CA LEU A 194 -28.40 -21.30 -9.16
C LEU A 194 -28.95 -20.85 -7.80
N LYS A 195 -28.37 -19.76 -7.24
CA LYS A 195 -28.68 -19.22 -5.91
C LYS A 195 -28.56 -20.27 -4.78
N ILE A 196 -27.54 -21.10 -4.85
CA ILE A 196 -27.21 -22.16 -3.88
C ILE A 196 -25.82 -21.95 -3.27
N LYS A 197 -25.48 -22.77 -2.27
CA LYS A 197 -24.13 -22.77 -1.71
C LYS A 197 -23.15 -23.49 -2.65
N LYS A 198 -21.87 -23.10 -2.60
CA LYS A 198 -20.82 -23.70 -3.44
C LYS A 198 -20.72 -25.21 -3.28
N GLU A 199 -20.90 -25.71 -2.05
CA GLU A 199 -20.82 -27.13 -1.71
C GLU A 199 -21.94 -27.96 -2.37
N GLU A 200 -23.05 -27.31 -2.76
CA GLU A 200 -24.22 -27.97 -3.36
C GLU A 200 -24.14 -28.01 -4.89
N VAL A 201 -23.25 -27.20 -5.51
CA VAL A 201 -23.10 -27.11 -6.97
C VAL A 201 -22.85 -28.46 -7.64
N ALA A 202 -22.07 -29.33 -7.00
CA ALA A 202 -21.74 -30.64 -7.52
C ALA A 202 -22.96 -31.55 -7.79
N ASN A 203 -24.13 -31.22 -7.18
CA ASN A 203 -25.39 -31.98 -7.35
C ASN A 203 -26.15 -31.58 -8.63
N TYR A 204 -25.79 -30.46 -9.26
CA TYR A 204 -26.55 -29.87 -10.38
C TYR A 204 -25.70 -29.84 -11.66
N LYS A 205 -25.52 -31.04 -12.27
CA LYS A 205 -24.73 -31.20 -13.51
C LYS A 205 -25.60 -31.40 -14.74
N GLY A 206 -26.94 -31.44 -14.56
CA GLY A 206 -27.91 -31.66 -15.62
C GLY A 206 -28.19 -30.41 -16.45
N ASN A 207 -29.11 -30.59 -17.39
CA ASN A 207 -29.64 -29.50 -18.19
C ASN A 207 -30.70 -28.72 -17.41
N PHE A 208 -30.80 -27.45 -17.75
CA PHE A 208 -31.81 -26.54 -17.25
C PHE A 208 -32.52 -25.85 -18.38
N SER A 209 -33.81 -25.60 -18.20
CA SER A 209 -34.54 -24.63 -19.03
C SER A 209 -34.39 -23.24 -18.44
N PHE A 210 -34.21 -22.26 -19.29
CA PHE A 210 -34.16 -20.85 -18.91
C PHE A 210 -35.23 -20.08 -19.71
N GLN A 211 -36.24 -19.62 -19.03
CA GLN A 211 -37.27 -18.75 -19.60
C GLN A 211 -36.86 -17.30 -19.41
N ILE A 212 -36.52 -16.61 -20.48
CA ILE A 212 -36.08 -15.22 -20.46
C ILE A 212 -37.30 -14.33 -20.17
N GLU A 213 -37.26 -13.64 -19.02
CA GLU A 213 -38.32 -12.69 -18.63
C GLU A 213 -37.94 -11.25 -19.02
N GLU A 214 -36.65 -10.92 -18.92
CA GLU A 214 -36.12 -9.58 -19.16
C GLU A 214 -34.73 -9.66 -19.78
N ILE A 215 -34.50 -8.81 -20.78
CA ILE A 215 -33.18 -8.58 -21.36
C ILE A 215 -32.82 -7.12 -21.10
N THR A 216 -31.70 -6.91 -20.45
CA THR A 216 -31.21 -5.56 -20.14
C THR A 216 -29.91 -5.31 -20.86
N ARG A 217 -29.88 -4.25 -21.68
CA ARG A 217 -28.71 -3.78 -22.42
C ARG A 217 -28.06 -2.59 -21.72
N MET A 218 -26.76 -2.72 -21.46
CA MET A 218 -25.96 -1.60 -21.00
C MET A 218 -25.64 -0.72 -22.21
N ILE A 219 -26.14 0.51 -22.21
CA ILE A 219 -25.81 1.54 -23.20
C ILE A 219 -24.77 2.45 -22.57
N PRO A 220 -23.52 2.45 -23.05
CA PRO A 220 -22.50 3.37 -22.56
C PRO A 220 -23.00 4.82 -22.60
N GLY A 221 -22.60 5.63 -21.64
CA GLY A 221 -22.92 7.05 -21.64
C GLY A 221 -22.33 7.78 -22.84
N ASP A 222 -23.00 8.84 -23.26
CA ASP A 222 -22.56 9.66 -24.38
C ASP A 222 -21.29 10.44 -24.03
N LEU A 223 -20.40 10.62 -25.01
CA LEU A 223 -19.27 11.54 -24.92
C LEU A 223 -19.79 12.96 -25.11
N ASN A 224 -20.27 13.55 -24.03
CA ASN A 224 -20.89 14.86 -24.01
C ASN A 224 -20.27 15.78 -22.94
N GLN A 225 -20.69 17.03 -22.91
CA GLN A 225 -20.15 18.02 -21.97
C GLN A 225 -20.32 17.60 -20.50
N GLU A 226 -21.43 16.95 -20.16
CA GLU A 226 -21.70 16.49 -18.79
C GLU A 226 -20.66 15.47 -18.34
N LEU A 227 -20.31 14.50 -19.20
CA LEU A 227 -19.25 13.54 -18.93
C LEU A 227 -17.87 14.23 -18.80
N PHE A 228 -17.58 15.18 -19.69
CA PHE A 228 -16.29 15.89 -19.67
C PHE A 228 -16.13 16.66 -18.37
N ASP A 229 -17.17 17.39 -17.97
CA ASP A 229 -17.15 18.17 -16.73
C ASP A 229 -17.08 17.29 -15.48
N GLN A 230 -17.75 16.14 -15.50
CA GLN A 230 -17.71 15.18 -14.39
C GLN A 230 -16.32 14.55 -14.22
N VAL A 231 -15.63 14.23 -15.31
CA VAL A 231 -14.32 13.55 -15.29
C VAL A 231 -13.18 14.52 -15.08
N LEU A 232 -13.16 15.65 -15.80
CA LEU A 232 -12.04 16.59 -15.82
C LEU A 232 -12.26 17.82 -14.95
N GLY A 233 -13.51 18.12 -14.61
CA GLY A 233 -13.94 19.39 -14.03
C GLY A 233 -14.48 20.35 -15.10
N GLU A 234 -15.38 21.25 -14.66
CA GLU A 234 -16.12 22.17 -15.52
C GLU A 234 -15.20 23.03 -16.41
N GLY A 235 -15.50 23.05 -17.71
CA GLY A 235 -14.80 23.87 -18.69
C GLY A 235 -13.38 23.44 -19.07
N LYS A 236 -12.96 22.22 -18.72
CA LYS A 236 -11.63 21.69 -19.06
C LYS A 236 -11.55 21.08 -20.45
N ALA A 237 -12.66 20.62 -21.01
CA ALA A 237 -12.75 20.14 -22.38
C ALA A 237 -14.14 20.50 -22.95
N HIS A 238 -14.19 20.91 -24.22
CA HIS A 238 -15.40 21.36 -24.90
C HIS A 238 -15.84 20.42 -26.04
N ASN A 239 -15.00 19.45 -26.36
CA ASN A 239 -15.26 18.44 -27.37
C ASN A 239 -14.51 17.15 -27.07
N GLU A 240 -14.80 16.08 -27.81
CA GLU A 240 -14.17 14.78 -27.63
C GLU A 240 -12.66 14.81 -27.84
N GLU A 241 -12.16 15.59 -28.79
CA GLU A 241 -10.74 15.69 -29.08
C GLU A 241 -9.98 16.29 -27.89
N GLU A 242 -10.47 17.37 -27.31
CA GLU A 242 -9.92 18.00 -26.10
C GLU A 242 -10.02 17.07 -24.90
N PHE A 243 -11.15 16.36 -24.74
CA PHE A 243 -11.32 15.40 -23.67
C PHE A 243 -10.28 14.27 -23.76
N ARG A 244 -10.11 13.67 -24.94
CA ARG A 244 -9.11 12.63 -25.19
C ARG A 244 -7.68 13.12 -24.97
N ALA A 245 -7.37 14.34 -25.38
CA ALA A 245 -6.06 14.95 -25.15
C ALA A 245 -5.77 15.10 -23.65
N GLN A 246 -6.74 15.56 -22.85
CA GLN A 246 -6.61 15.66 -21.39
C GLN A 246 -6.46 14.30 -20.70
N ILE A 247 -7.20 13.29 -21.17
CA ILE A 247 -7.04 11.91 -20.69
C ILE A 247 -5.63 11.39 -21.00
N LYS A 248 -5.14 11.59 -22.24
CA LYS A 248 -3.79 11.22 -22.65
C LYS A 248 -2.73 11.88 -21.78
N GLU A 249 -2.87 13.17 -21.50
CA GLU A 249 -1.98 13.91 -20.59
C GLU A 249 -2.02 13.35 -19.15
N THR A 250 -3.20 13.00 -18.67
CA THR A 250 -3.36 12.42 -17.34
C THR A 250 -2.67 11.07 -17.22
N ILE A 251 -2.83 10.19 -18.23
CA ILE A 251 -2.16 8.89 -18.29
C ILE A 251 -0.63 9.09 -18.40
N ALA A 252 -0.18 10.05 -19.22
CA ALA A 252 1.24 10.36 -19.37
C ALA A 252 1.88 10.81 -18.04
N LYS A 253 1.21 11.68 -17.30
CA LYS A 253 1.67 12.10 -15.96
C LYS A 253 1.74 10.95 -14.96
N GLN A 254 0.79 10.02 -15.02
CA GLN A 254 0.81 8.83 -14.18
C GLN A 254 2.01 7.94 -14.53
N PHE A 255 2.25 7.70 -15.82
CA PHE A 255 3.41 6.91 -16.27
C PHE A 255 4.75 7.59 -16.00
N GLU A 256 4.81 8.93 -16.03
CA GLU A 256 6.00 9.66 -15.59
C GLU A 256 6.30 9.36 -14.12
N ALA A 257 5.29 9.38 -13.26
CA ALA A 257 5.44 9.02 -11.84
C ALA A 257 5.89 7.56 -11.66
N ASP A 258 5.33 6.63 -12.43
CA ASP A 258 5.73 5.21 -12.40
C ASP A 258 7.18 5.03 -12.89
N SER A 259 7.57 5.75 -13.94
CA SER A 259 8.93 5.76 -14.48
C SER A 259 9.93 6.34 -13.47
N ASP A 260 9.57 7.42 -12.81
CA ASP A 260 10.35 8.04 -11.74
C ASP A 260 10.54 7.07 -10.57
N TYR A 261 9.48 6.43 -10.14
CA TYR A 261 9.55 5.42 -9.07
C TYR A 261 10.46 4.24 -9.44
N LYS A 262 10.31 3.72 -10.67
CA LYS A 262 11.19 2.64 -11.18
C LYS A 262 12.66 3.10 -11.21
N PHE A 263 12.91 4.31 -11.70
CA PHE A 263 14.25 4.87 -11.75
C PHE A 263 14.89 4.99 -10.35
N LEU A 264 14.13 5.43 -9.34
CA LEU A 264 14.60 5.48 -7.95
C LEU A 264 14.99 4.10 -7.40
N ILE A 265 14.19 3.07 -7.71
CA ILE A 265 14.53 1.68 -7.35
C ILE A 265 15.82 1.24 -8.03
N ASP A 266 15.98 1.53 -9.32
CA ASP A 266 17.13 1.13 -10.09
C ASP A 266 18.40 1.87 -9.64
N VAL A 267 18.30 3.16 -9.32
CA VAL A 267 19.40 3.94 -8.71
C VAL A 267 19.79 3.36 -7.35
N ARG A 268 18.81 3.04 -6.50
CA ARG A 268 19.08 2.38 -5.22
C ARG A 268 19.86 1.08 -5.41
N ASN A 269 19.36 0.21 -6.27
CA ASN A 269 19.98 -1.08 -6.55
C ASN A 269 21.39 -0.91 -7.14
N TYR A 270 21.55 0.02 -8.08
CA TYR A 270 22.84 0.33 -8.68
C TYR A 270 23.86 0.78 -7.62
N VAL A 271 23.48 1.72 -6.75
CA VAL A 271 24.40 2.30 -5.75
C VAL A 271 24.71 1.26 -4.66
N VAL A 272 23.74 0.49 -4.19
CA VAL A 272 23.96 -0.60 -3.23
C VAL A 272 24.94 -1.64 -3.82
N ASN A 273 24.72 -2.06 -5.07
CA ASN A 273 25.61 -3.01 -5.75
C ASN A 273 27.03 -2.44 -5.97
N LYS A 274 27.15 -1.14 -6.27
CA LYS A 274 28.43 -0.46 -6.47
C LYS A 274 29.27 -0.44 -5.20
N ILE A 275 28.64 -0.23 -4.05
CA ILE A 275 29.28 -0.21 -2.75
C ILE A 275 29.61 -1.64 -2.27
N GLY A 276 28.76 -2.59 -2.60
CA GLY A 276 28.87 -3.97 -2.17
C GLY A 276 28.38 -4.20 -0.74
N LYS A 277 28.70 -5.36 -0.20
CA LYS A 277 28.25 -5.77 1.13
C LYS A 277 29.00 -5.01 2.21
N LEU A 278 28.27 -4.29 3.06
CA LEU A 278 28.80 -3.68 4.27
C LEU A 278 28.90 -4.73 5.40
N GLU A 279 29.94 -4.60 6.23
CA GLU A 279 30.12 -5.46 7.38
C GLU A 279 29.50 -4.82 8.62
N PHE A 280 28.54 -5.50 9.22
CA PHE A 280 27.84 -5.09 10.42
C PHE A 280 28.22 -6.02 11.59
N ALA A 281 28.02 -5.56 12.82
CA ALA A 281 28.10 -6.38 14.01
C ALA A 281 26.82 -7.23 14.15
N ASP A 282 26.63 -8.23 13.25
CA ASP A 282 25.38 -8.95 13.06
C ASP A 282 24.76 -9.49 14.36
N GLU A 283 25.57 -10.12 15.20
CA GLU A 283 25.09 -10.68 16.49
C GLU A 283 24.55 -9.59 17.42
N LEU A 284 25.23 -8.43 17.47
CA LEU A 284 24.77 -7.32 18.27
C LEU A 284 23.53 -6.64 17.66
N MET A 285 23.50 -6.51 16.33
CA MET A 285 22.35 -5.94 15.63
C MET A 285 21.09 -6.81 15.79
N LYS A 286 21.23 -8.13 15.75
CA LYS A 286 20.11 -9.06 16.03
C LYS A 286 19.60 -8.92 17.46
N ARG A 287 20.52 -8.78 18.43
CA ARG A 287 20.15 -8.54 19.84
C ARG A 287 19.42 -7.19 19.99
N ILE A 288 19.89 -6.13 19.35
CA ILE A 288 19.22 -4.81 19.35
C ILE A 288 17.82 -4.93 18.73
N MET A 289 17.70 -5.63 17.61
CA MET A 289 16.42 -5.84 16.95
C MET A 289 15.43 -6.65 17.82
N LEU A 290 15.92 -7.68 18.51
CA LEU A 290 15.13 -8.48 19.43
C LEU A 290 14.67 -7.64 20.63
N GLU A 291 15.57 -6.84 21.21
CA GLU A 291 15.25 -5.96 22.33
C GLU A 291 14.16 -4.96 21.99
N ASN A 292 14.21 -4.38 20.79
CA ASN A 292 13.20 -3.45 20.28
C ASN A 292 11.88 -4.13 19.89
N ASN A 293 11.86 -5.46 19.74
CA ASN A 293 10.70 -6.25 19.32
C ASN A 293 10.45 -7.44 20.24
N LYS A 294 10.63 -7.30 21.53
CA LYS A 294 10.47 -8.38 22.52
C LYS A 294 9.18 -9.18 22.38
N GLU A 295 8.09 -8.49 22.06
CA GLU A 295 6.77 -9.12 21.91
C GLU A 295 6.67 -10.05 20.69
N LYS A 296 7.54 -9.85 19.67
CA LYS A 296 7.52 -10.63 18.42
C LYS A 296 8.47 -11.82 18.41
N GLY A 297 9.46 -11.84 19.31
CA GLY A 297 10.38 -12.96 19.51
C GLY A 297 11.48 -13.13 18.45
N GLU A 298 12.24 -14.24 18.59
CA GLU A 298 13.41 -14.55 17.75
C GLU A 298 13.04 -14.90 16.31
N GLU A 299 11.87 -15.53 16.08
CA GLU A 299 11.40 -15.87 14.73
C GLU A 299 11.25 -14.61 13.87
N PHE A 300 10.71 -13.55 14.44
CA PHE A 300 10.58 -12.25 13.76
C PHE A 300 11.95 -11.69 13.35
N VAL A 301 12.94 -11.78 14.23
CA VAL A 301 14.31 -11.33 13.93
C VAL A 301 14.91 -12.17 12.81
N ALA A 302 14.77 -13.49 12.85
CA ALA A 302 15.31 -14.38 11.83
C ALA A 302 14.70 -14.10 10.43
N GLU A 303 13.41 -13.81 10.36
CA GLU A 303 12.70 -13.53 9.11
C GLU A 303 13.02 -12.15 8.53
N HIS A 304 13.18 -11.14 9.39
CA HIS A 304 13.23 -9.73 8.96
C HIS A 304 14.61 -9.10 9.00
N TYR A 305 15.61 -9.77 9.58
CA TYR A 305 16.95 -9.21 9.81
C TYR A 305 17.64 -8.78 8.51
N GLU A 306 17.71 -9.65 7.51
CA GLU A 306 18.37 -9.36 6.23
C GLU A 306 17.73 -8.16 5.53
N LYS A 307 16.40 -8.10 5.49
CA LYS A 307 15.69 -6.97 4.92
C LYS A 307 15.96 -5.67 5.69
N SER A 308 16.06 -5.75 7.01
CA SER A 308 16.40 -4.59 7.85
C SER A 308 17.82 -4.09 7.58
N LEU A 309 18.77 -4.99 7.30
CA LEU A 309 20.12 -4.61 6.91
C LEU A 309 20.17 -3.93 5.54
N GLU A 310 19.40 -4.41 4.57
CA GLU A 310 19.29 -3.76 3.27
C GLU A 310 18.76 -2.32 3.38
N GLU A 311 17.72 -2.11 4.19
CA GLU A 311 17.18 -0.78 4.45
C GLU A 311 18.17 0.11 5.21
N LEU A 312 18.87 -0.44 6.20
CA LEU A 312 19.90 0.27 6.95
C LEU A 312 21.08 0.65 6.03
N THR A 313 21.54 -0.27 5.18
CA THR A 313 22.58 -0.02 4.18
C THR A 313 22.19 1.16 3.28
N TRP A 314 20.97 1.14 2.73
CA TRP A 314 20.45 2.23 1.92
C TRP A 314 20.35 3.55 2.69
N HIS A 315 19.94 3.50 3.96
CA HIS A 315 19.88 4.69 4.83
C HIS A 315 21.28 5.32 5.00
N LEU A 316 22.28 4.53 5.33
CA LEU A 316 23.67 5.00 5.51
C LEU A 316 24.24 5.57 4.20
N ILE A 317 23.94 4.94 3.06
CA ILE A 317 24.34 5.44 1.73
C ILE A 317 23.72 6.81 1.46
N LYS A 318 22.43 6.98 1.71
CA LYS A 318 21.74 8.27 1.53
C LYS A 318 22.35 9.35 2.41
N GLU A 319 22.60 9.07 3.69
CA GLU A 319 23.23 10.03 4.60
C GLU A 319 24.59 10.52 4.08
N LYS A 320 25.42 9.61 3.58
CA LYS A 320 26.72 9.98 3.00
C LYS A 320 26.60 10.79 1.70
N LEU A 321 25.66 10.42 0.81
CA LEU A 321 25.39 11.17 -0.41
C LEU A 321 24.86 12.58 -0.12
N VAL A 322 23.97 12.72 0.85
CA VAL A 322 23.42 14.00 1.31
C VAL A 322 24.54 14.88 1.86
N ALA A 323 25.39 14.33 2.72
CA ALA A 323 26.53 15.06 3.31
C ALA A 323 27.56 15.48 2.25
N ALA A 324 27.92 14.56 1.33
CA ALA A 324 28.90 14.82 0.28
C ALA A 324 28.46 15.91 -0.71
N ASN A 325 27.15 16.01 -0.97
CA ASN A 325 26.59 16.98 -1.91
C ASN A 325 25.99 18.22 -1.24
N ASN A 326 26.15 18.37 0.07
CA ASN A 326 25.61 19.48 0.87
C ASN A 326 24.09 19.69 0.66
N ILE A 327 23.35 18.61 0.46
CA ILE A 327 21.90 18.65 0.26
C ILE A 327 21.24 19.02 1.58
N LYS A 328 20.41 20.07 1.56
CA LYS A 328 19.62 20.54 2.70
C LYS A 328 18.15 20.49 2.34
N VAL A 329 17.36 19.90 3.22
CA VAL A 329 15.90 19.92 3.11
C VAL A 329 15.39 21.18 3.81
N GLU A 330 14.72 22.04 3.05
CA GLU A 330 14.10 23.24 3.60
C GLU A 330 12.67 22.93 4.07
N GLN A 331 12.13 23.79 4.96
CA GLN A 331 10.76 23.62 5.45
C GLN A 331 9.72 23.66 4.33
N ALA A 332 10.02 24.41 3.26
CA ALA A 332 9.17 24.47 2.06
C ALA A 332 9.07 23.11 1.35
N ASP A 333 10.19 22.38 1.25
CA ASP A 333 10.24 21.06 0.61
C ASP A 333 9.39 20.05 1.37
N ILE A 334 9.51 20.05 2.71
CA ILE A 334 8.72 19.18 3.59
C ILE A 334 7.22 19.49 3.45
N THR A 335 6.87 20.78 3.37
CA THR A 335 5.48 21.21 3.22
C THR A 335 4.90 20.79 1.87
N ASN A 336 5.67 20.95 0.79
CA ASN A 336 5.27 20.52 -0.55
C ASN A 336 5.09 19.01 -0.61
N MET A 337 6.02 18.25 -0.04
CA MET A 337 5.94 16.79 0.04
C MET A 337 4.73 16.33 0.85
N ALA A 338 4.40 17.02 1.96
CA ALA A 338 3.18 16.74 2.73
C ALA A 338 1.91 16.97 1.91
N LYS A 339 1.87 18.01 1.08
CA LYS A 339 0.73 18.29 0.17
C LYS A 339 0.60 17.20 -0.89
N GLU A 340 1.71 16.77 -1.50
CA GLU A 340 1.70 15.69 -2.50
C GLU A 340 1.28 14.35 -1.90
N ALA A 341 1.80 13.98 -0.74
CA ALA A 341 1.39 12.78 -0.02
C ALA A 341 -0.11 12.81 0.34
N THR A 342 -0.60 13.97 0.77
CA THR A 342 -2.03 14.17 1.07
C THR A 342 -2.87 14.03 -0.21
N ARG A 343 -2.44 14.61 -1.32
CA ARG A 343 -3.13 14.50 -2.63
C ARG A 343 -3.21 13.04 -3.08
N ALA A 344 -2.10 12.29 -2.99
CA ALA A 344 -2.06 10.87 -3.32
C ALA A 344 -3.00 10.05 -2.45
N GLN A 345 -3.08 10.35 -1.16
CA GLN A 345 -4.00 9.69 -0.23
C GLN A 345 -5.47 9.94 -0.61
N PHE A 346 -5.84 11.19 -0.93
CA PHE A 346 -7.20 11.50 -1.37
C PHE A 346 -7.55 10.84 -2.71
N ALA A 347 -6.58 10.73 -3.63
CA ALA A 347 -6.76 10.06 -4.91
C ALA A 347 -7.09 8.57 -4.75
N GLN A 348 -6.51 7.87 -3.75
CA GLN A 348 -6.85 6.48 -3.42
C GLN A 348 -8.33 6.32 -3.01
N TYR A 349 -8.94 7.36 -2.44
CA TYR A 349 -10.38 7.40 -2.11
C TYR A 349 -11.25 7.95 -3.26
N GLY A 350 -10.67 8.11 -4.46
CA GLY A 350 -11.39 8.59 -5.66
C GLY A 350 -11.57 10.10 -5.72
N MET A 351 -10.94 10.86 -4.81
CA MET A 351 -11.01 12.32 -4.78
C MET A 351 -9.83 12.92 -5.55
N ILE A 352 -10.00 13.12 -6.86
CA ILE A 352 -8.94 13.62 -7.76
C ILE A 352 -8.79 15.15 -7.66
N ASN A 353 -9.89 15.87 -7.51
CA ASN A 353 -9.91 17.34 -7.41
C ASN A 353 -10.12 17.76 -5.96
N VAL A 354 -9.05 17.79 -5.18
CA VAL A 354 -9.09 18.22 -3.78
C VAL A 354 -8.80 19.72 -3.70
N PRO A 355 -9.65 20.53 -3.04
CA PRO A 355 -9.39 21.95 -2.85
C PRO A 355 -8.07 22.20 -2.10
N ASP A 356 -7.31 23.22 -2.52
CA ASP A 356 -6.00 23.52 -1.91
C ASP A 356 -6.08 23.80 -0.40
N GLU A 357 -7.16 24.45 0.06
CA GLU A 357 -7.39 24.70 1.49
C GLU A 357 -7.48 23.40 2.29
N LEU A 358 -8.14 22.36 1.73
CA LEU A 358 -8.26 21.06 2.36
C LEU A 358 -6.91 20.35 2.41
N LEU A 359 -6.14 20.40 1.30
CA LEU A 359 -4.77 19.86 1.24
C LEU A 359 -3.86 20.54 2.27
N GLU A 360 -3.95 21.86 2.42
CA GLU A 360 -3.17 22.59 3.41
C GLU A 360 -3.50 22.19 4.86
N ASN A 361 -4.78 22.03 5.16
CA ASN A 361 -5.20 21.67 6.51
C ASN A 361 -4.72 20.26 6.89
N TYR A 362 -4.91 19.28 5.98
CA TYR A 362 -4.45 17.91 6.22
C TYR A 362 -2.92 17.80 6.26
N SER A 363 -2.20 18.49 5.37
CA SER A 363 -0.73 18.53 5.40
C SER A 363 -0.19 19.15 6.70
N LYS A 364 -0.83 20.22 7.22
CA LYS A 364 -0.48 20.80 8.53
C LYS A 364 -0.67 19.81 9.69
N GLU A 365 -1.75 19.02 9.66
CA GLU A 365 -1.95 17.97 10.66
C GLU A 365 -0.90 16.85 10.56
N MET A 366 -0.54 16.46 9.34
CA MET A 366 0.53 15.48 9.10
C MET A 366 1.89 15.97 9.65
N LEU A 367 2.19 17.25 9.48
CA LEU A 367 3.42 17.88 9.96
C LEU A 367 3.51 18.04 11.48
N LYS A 368 2.43 17.86 12.22
CA LYS A 368 2.47 17.84 13.70
C LYS A 368 3.06 16.54 14.28
N LYS A 369 3.06 15.47 13.52
CA LYS A 369 3.57 14.15 13.94
C LYS A 369 5.03 14.02 13.55
N ARG A 370 5.90 13.83 14.54
CA ARG A 370 7.35 13.70 14.31
C ARG A 370 7.71 12.58 13.33
N GLU A 371 7.09 11.42 13.47
CA GLU A 371 7.30 10.28 12.57
C GLU A 371 6.93 10.60 11.11
N SER A 372 5.83 11.36 10.91
CA SER A 372 5.43 11.80 9.58
C SER A 372 6.42 12.78 8.98
N VAL A 373 6.96 13.70 9.80
CA VAL A 373 7.98 14.67 9.35
C VAL A 373 9.26 13.94 8.96
N GLU A 374 9.73 12.97 9.75
CA GLU A 374 10.91 12.17 9.44
C GLU A 374 10.73 11.37 8.12
N ALA A 375 9.55 10.79 7.90
CA ALA A 375 9.24 10.12 6.65
C ALA A 375 9.21 11.09 5.44
N LEU A 376 8.64 12.28 5.61
CA LEU A 376 8.58 13.31 4.58
C LEU A 376 9.97 13.90 4.26
N VAL A 377 10.83 14.08 5.24
CA VAL A 377 12.23 14.47 5.05
C VAL A 377 12.97 13.43 4.20
N ASN A 378 12.79 12.15 4.51
CA ASN A 378 13.39 11.07 3.72
C ASN A 378 12.89 11.06 2.27
N LEU A 379 11.59 11.28 2.03
CA LEU A 379 11.01 11.40 0.70
C LEU A 379 11.52 12.66 -0.02
N SER A 380 11.60 13.80 0.67
CA SER A 380 12.10 15.05 0.11
C SER A 380 13.56 14.93 -0.30
N LEU A 381 14.41 14.26 0.48
CA LEU A 381 15.80 14.00 0.13
C LEU A 381 15.93 13.20 -1.17
N ILE A 382 15.04 12.26 -1.41
CA ILE A 382 14.99 11.50 -2.66
C ILE A 382 14.66 12.45 -3.83
N HIS A 383 13.64 13.28 -3.69
CA HIS A 383 13.23 14.24 -4.74
C HIS A 383 14.22 15.36 -4.99
N ILE A 384 14.90 15.88 -3.96
CA ILE A 384 15.90 16.95 -4.12
C ILE A 384 17.15 16.44 -4.82
N SER A 385 17.48 15.15 -4.69
CA SER A 385 18.56 14.53 -5.47
C SER A 385 18.26 14.34 -6.96
N GLU A 386 16.99 14.48 -7.38
CA GLU A 386 16.54 14.39 -8.79
C GLU A 386 16.94 15.55 -9.73
N PRO A 387 17.17 16.82 -9.32
CA PRO A 387 17.45 17.91 -10.26
C PRO A 387 18.69 17.71 -11.14
N THR A 388 19.60 16.83 -10.79
CA THR A 388 20.74 16.45 -11.63
C THR A 388 20.32 15.75 -12.91
N ARG A 389 19.10 15.20 -12.98
CA ARG A 389 18.52 14.52 -14.12
C ARG A 389 18.08 15.48 -15.25
N ARG A 390 17.52 16.65 -14.93
CA ARG A 390 17.01 17.62 -15.93
C ARG A 390 18.11 18.43 -16.62
N ARG A 391 19.34 18.40 -16.13
CA ARG A 391 20.48 19.14 -16.68
C ARG A 391 21.40 18.31 -17.58
N GLY A 392 21.20 17.01 -17.69
CA GLY A 392 22.02 16.08 -18.45
C GLY A 392 21.51 15.77 -19.88
N ILE A 393 20.41 16.42 -20.32
CA ILE A 393 19.90 16.31 -21.70
C ILE A 393 20.03 17.67 -22.34
N SER A 394 21.16 17.94 -22.91
CA SER A 394 21.41 18.94 -23.97
C SER A 394 22.42 18.37 -24.94
#